data_b59b12fc4ce98ae30e5ace7bc577919a
#
_entry.id   b59b12fc4ce98ae30e5ace7bc577919a
#
_cell.length_a   1.000
_cell.length_b   1.000
_cell.length_c   1.000
_cell.angle_alpha   90.00
_cell.angle_beta   90.00
_cell.angle_gamma   90.00
#
_symmetry.space_group_name_H-M   'P 1'
#
loop_
_entity.id
_entity.type
_entity.pdbx_description
1 polymer ?
#
loop_
_entity_poly.entity_id
_entity_poly.type
_entity_poly.pdbx_seq_one_letter_code
_entity_poly.pdbx_strand_id
1 'polypeptide(L)'
;GYNSQWDDVVLGVEANYMHGTFSGASVSAPVSRGMLLTSDSLYHIVTVNSSKSISISDMGTIRARAGYVWGNFMPYVFGGAALGRGNIYSAVSVSDQKGADSAAAQAATPVTLSASDGISGKMLYGYTAGLGTEVMLFGNVFARAEWEYIRFVNAGADVNINTVRGGLGYKF
;
A
#
# COMPACT_ATOMS: atom_id res chain seq x y z
N GLY A 1 19.16 2.90 15.65
CA GLY A 1 19.00 1.55 16.18
C GLY A 1 20.09 1.19 17.18
N TYR A 2 19.81 0.21 17.98
CA TYR A 2 20.75 -0.37 18.94
C TYR A 2 20.90 -1.87 18.66
N ASN A 3 22.15 -2.36 18.67
CA ASN A 3 22.47 -3.76 18.43
C ASN A 3 23.31 -4.28 19.60
N SER A 4 23.04 -5.51 19.99
CA SER A 4 23.87 -6.30 20.91
C SER A 4 24.37 -7.55 20.18
N GLN A 5 25.65 -7.83 20.31
CA GLN A 5 26.29 -8.96 19.66
C GLN A 5 26.78 -9.96 20.73
N TRP A 6 26.46 -11.23 20.53
CA TRP A 6 26.95 -12.37 21.30
C TRP A 6 27.57 -13.36 20.32
N ASP A 7 28.87 -13.52 20.39
CA ASP A 7 29.66 -14.25 19.41
C ASP A 7 29.32 -13.80 17.97
N ASP A 8 28.77 -14.68 17.16
CA ASP A 8 28.39 -14.39 15.77
C ASP A 8 26.92 -13.94 15.61
N VAL A 9 26.14 -13.93 16.70
CA VAL A 9 24.72 -13.54 16.66
C VAL A 9 24.56 -12.08 17.05
N VAL A 10 23.83 -11.33 16.23
CA VAL A 10 23.47 -9.93 16.49
C VAL A 10 21.97 -9.82 16.68
N LEU A 11 21.55 -9.28 17.80
CA LEU A 11 20.15 -8.88 18.05
C LEU A 11 20.07 -7.36 18.16
N GLY A 12 19.05 -6.78 17.59
CA GLY A 12 18.89 -5.33 17.62
C GLY A 12 17.45 -4.86 17.55
N VAL A 13 17.29 -3.59 17.88
CA VAL A 13 16.02 -2.85 17.74
C VAL A 13 16.30 -1.62 16.92
N GLU A 14 15.42 -1.33 15.97
CA GLU A 14 15.52 -0.18 15.09
C GLU A 14 14.21 0.58 15.04
N ALA A 15 14.30 1.90 14.94
CA ALA A 15 13.19 2.77 14.60
C ALA A 15 13.54 3.49 13.30
N ASN A 16 12.59 3.49 12.37
CA ASN A 16 12.75 4.17 11.09
C ASN A 16 11.57 5.09 10.86
N TYR A 17 11.83 6.22 10.23
CA TYR A 17 10.82 7.15 9.78
C TYR A 17 11.06 7.46 8.31
N MET A 18 9.99 7.43 7.53
CA MET A 18 10.00 7.79 6.12
C MET A 18 8.93 8.83 5.87
N HIS A 19 9.33 9.91 5.20
CA HIS A 19 8.42 10.92 4.66
C HIS A 19 8.45 10.83 3.14
N GLY A 20 7.27 10.73 2.52
CA GLY A 20 7.16 10.60 1.07
C GLY A 20 5.73 10.33 0.66
N THR A 21 5.48 10.22 -0.64
CA THR A 21 4.15 9.87 -1.14
C THR A 21 4.14 8.43 -1.64
N PHE A 22 3.52 7.56 -0.87
CA PHE A 22 3.26 6.17 -1.24
C PHE A 22 1.79 6.07 -1.64
N SER A 23 1.50 6.02 -2.93
CA SER A 23 0.13 5.99 -3.42
C SER A 23 -0.20 4.67 -4.08
N GLY A 24 -1.43 4.23 -3.87
CA GLY A 24 -2.01 3.07 -4.54
C GLY A 24 -3.46 3.38 -4.93
N ALA A 25 -3.89 2.83 -6.05
CA ALA A 25 -5.26 2.94 -6.48
C ALA A 25 -5.78 1.55 -6.89
N SER A 26 -7.03 1.30 -6.60
CA SER A 26 -7.77 0.14 -7.06
C SER A 26 -9.03 0.64 -7.76
N VAL A 27 -9.24 0.15 -8.97
CA VAL A 27 -10.45 0.42 -9.74
C VAL A 27 -11.11 -0.93 -9.98
N SER A 28 -12.38 -1.06 -9.58
CA SER A 28 -13.15 -2.25 -9.90
C SER A 28 -13.46 -2.28 -11.39
N ALA A 29 -13.47 -3.46 -11.98
CA ALA A 29 -13.99 -3.62 -13.33
C ALA A 29 -15.45 -3.10 -13.39
N PRO A 30 -15.83 -2.37 -14.44
CA PRO A 30 -17.19 -1.89 -14.59
C PRO A 30 -18.18 -3.07 -14.60
N VAL A 31 -19.23 -2.96 -13.81
CA VAL A 31 -20.33 -3.94 -13.85
C VAL A 31 -21.51 -3.29 -14.59
N SER A 32 -21.83 -3.84 -15.75
CA SER A 32 -22.93 -3.35 -16.59
C SER A 32 -24.05 -4.39 -16.64
N ARG A 33 -25.28 -3.92 -16.52
CA ARG A 33 -26.48 -4.73 -16.68
C ARG A 33 -27.52 -4.02 -17.53
N GLY A 34 -27.98 -4.70 -18.57
CA GLY A 34 -29.11 -4.25 -19.38
C GLY A 34 -30.43 -4.84 -18.87
N MET A 35 -31.46 -4.03 -18.79
CA MET A 35 -32.82 -4.45 -18.43
C MET A 35 -33.90 -3.59 -19.10
N LEU A 36 -35.02 -4.19 -19.41
CA LEU A 36 -36.21 -3.46 -19.81
C LEU A 36 -37.00 -3.09 -18.55
N LEU A 37 -37.22 -1.80 -18.31
CA LEU A 37 -38.06 -1.32 -17.22
C LEU A 37 -39.50 -1.21 -17.69
N THR A 38 -40.42 -1.72 -16.88
CA THR A 38 -41.86 -1.67 -17.16
C THR A 38 -42.49 -0.29 -16.88
N SER A 39 -41.79 0.53 -16.08
CA SER A 39 -42.30 1.86 -15.67
C SER A 39 -42.30 2.91 -16.78
N ASP A 40 -41.33 2.84 -17.69
CA ASP A 40 -41.20 3.76 -18.84
C ASP A 40 -41.13 3.06 -20.21
N SER A 41 -41.16 1.71 -20.18
CA SER A 41 -41.07 0.84 -21.37
C SER A 41 -39.78 1.05 -22.19
N LEU A 42 -38.70 1.51 -21.53
CA LEU A 42 -37.40 1.70 -22.13
C LEU A 42 -36.42 0.61 -21.70
N TYR A 43 -35.44 0.36 -22.53
CA TYR A 43 -34.31 -0.49 -22.22
C TYR A 43 -33.22 0.36 -21.59
N HIS A 44 -32.78 -0.05 -20.41
CA HIS A 44 -31.73 0.64 -19.61
C HIS A 44 -30.48 -0.22 -19.57
N ILE A 45 -29.32 0.43 -19.74
CA ILE A 45 -28.01 -0.15 -19.46
C ILE A 45 -27.41 0.60 -18.29
N VAL A 46 -27.45 -0.02 -17.12
CA VAL A 46 -26.90 0.54 -15.90
C VAL A 46 -25.48 0.02 -15.72
N THR A 47 -24.52 0.94 -15.62
CA THR A 47 -23.11 0.62 -15.38
C THR A 47 -22.68 1.23 -14.06
N VAL A 48 -22.08 0.39 -13.20
CA VAL A 48 -21.53 0.81 -11.91
C VAL A 48 -20.01 0.71 -11.94
N ASN A 49 -19.34 1.81 -11.61
CA ASN A 49 -17.90 1.88 -11.45
C ASN A 49 -17.58 2.26 -10.01
N SER A 50 -16.55 1.67 -9.42
CA SER A 50 -16.02 2.11 -8.14
C SER A 50 -14.50 2.19 -8.18
N SER A 51 -13.97 3.21 -7.50
CA SER A 51 -12.53 3.40 -7.36
C SER A 51 -12.19 3.75 -5.92
N LYS A 52 -11.04 3.30 -5.49
CA LYS A 52 -10.48 3.63 -4.19
C LYS A 52 -9.02 3.97 -4.36
N SER A 53 -8.59 5.08 -3.79
CA SER A 53 -7.18 5.46 -3.75
C SER A 53 -6.75 5.70 -2.31
N ILE A 54 -5.50 5.38 -2.04
CA ILE A 54 -4.84 5.65 -0.76
C ILE A 54 -3.51 6.34 -1.05
N SER A 55 -3.20 7.35 -0.25
CA SER A 55 -1.92 8.05 -0.28
C SER A 55 -1.39 8.15 1.13
N ILE A 56 -0.22 7.57 1.38
CA ILE A 56 0.45 7.59 2.68
C ILE A 56 1.59 8.61 2.58
N SER A 57 1.58 9.60 3.46
CA SER A 57 2.57 10.69 3.49
C SER A 57 3.70 10.43 4.47
N ASP A 58 3.39 9.78 5.58
CA ASP A 58 4.32 9.54 6.66
C ASP A 58 4.22 8.10 7.13
N MET A 59 5.36 7.48 7.36
CA MET A 59 5.41 6.11 7.84
C MET A 59 6.55 5.93 8.83
N GLY A 60 6.24 5.38 10.00
CA GLY A 60 7.20 4.97 11.02
C GLY A 60 7.16 3.47 11.24
N THR A 61 8.30 2.85 11.47
CA THR A 61 8.41 1.44 11.85
C THR A 61 9.30 1.29 13.08
N ILE A 62 8.88 0.40 13.99
CA ILE A 62 9.71 -0.08 15.09
C ILE A 62 9.85 -1.58 14.89
N ARG A 63 11.09 -2.06 14.79
CA ARG A 63 11.38 -3.43 14.40
C ARG A 63 12.51 -4.04 15.23
N ALA A 64 12.38 -5.31 15.55
CA ALA A 64 13.46 -6.13 16.08
C ALA A 64 14.17 -6.83 14.92
N ARG A 65 15.47 -7.00 14.99
CA ARG A 65 16.26 -7.71 14.00
C ARG A 65 17.14 -8.78 14.63
N ALA A 66 17.39 -9.85 13.90
CA ALA A 66 18.32 -10.90 14.25
C ALA A 66 19.20 -11.22 13.04
N GLY A 67 20.50 -11.17 13.24
CA GLY A 67 21.51 -11.40 12.21
C GLY A 67 22.61 -12.35 12.65
N TYR A 68 23.35 -12.87 11.69
CA TYR A 68 24.50 -13.73 11.91
C TYR A 68 25.72 -13.14 11.19
N VAL A 69 26.82 -12.99 11.90
CA VAL A 69 28.07 -12.41 11.36
C VAL A 69 28.89 -13.52 10.73
N TRP A 70 29.18 -13.36 9.44
CA TRP A 70 30.04 -14.25 8.70
C TRP A 70 31.18 -13.46 8.03
N GLY A 71 32.26 -13.30 8.76
CA GLY A 71 33.35 -12.42 8.33
C GLY A 71 32.92 -10.97 8.19
N ASN A 72 33.01 -10.43 6.97
CA ASN A 72 32.59 -9.05 6.67
C ASN A 72 31.10 -8.95 6.25
N PHE A 73 30.37 -10.06 6.22
CA PHE A 73 29.01 -10.18 5.74
C PHE A 73 28.07 -10.53 6.91
N MET A 74 26.95 -9.87 7.02
CA MET A 74 25.96 -10.12 8.05
C MET A 74 24.54 -10.14 7.45
N PRO A 75 24.01 -11.31 7.06
CA PRO A 75 22.61 -11.48 6.76
C PRO A 75 21.78 -11.35 8.03
N TYR A 76 20.58 -10.80 7.89
CA TYR A 76 19.63 -10.64 9.00
C TYR A 76 18.19 -10.67 8.52
N VAL A 77 17.31 -10.98 9.45
CA VAL A 77 15.86 -10.88 9.30
C VAL A 77 15.33 -9.88 10.33
N PHE A 78 14.21 -9.29 10.04
CA PHE A 78 13.57 -8.36 10.95
C PHE A 78 12.05 -8.42 10.86
N GLY A 79 11.40 -7.98 11.94
CA GLY A 79 9.95 -7.83 12.02
C GLY A 79 9.55 -6.84 13.09
N GLY A 80 8.38 -6.25 12.93
CA GLY A 80 7.93 -5.23 13.86
C GLY A 80 6.58 -4.62 13.54
N ALA A 81 6.31 -3.48 14.18
CA ALA A 81 5.11 -2.69 13.98
C ALA A 81 5.36 -1.54 13.01
N ALA A 82 4.34 -1.22 12.21
CA ALA A 82 4.32 -0.09 11.30
C ALA A 82 3.17 0.85 11.66
N LEU A 83 3.43 2.15 11.64
CA LEU A 83 2.46 3.22 11.81
C LEU A 83 2.55 4.12 10.58
N GLY A 84 1.42 4.52 10.03
CA GLY A 84 1.36 5.42 8.88
C GLY A 84 0.31 6.49 9.05
N ARG A 85 0.47 7.58 8.32
CA ARG A 85 -0.55 8.61 8.17
C ARG A 85 -0.86 8.77 6.70
N GLY A 86 -2.14 8.67 6.34
CA GLY A 86 -2.53 8.72 4.94
C GLY A 86 -3.93 9.27 4.72
N ASN A 87 -4.22 9.52 3.45
CA ASN A 87 -5.51 9.94 2.94
C ASN A 87 -6.13 8.80 2.16
N ILE A 88 -7.40 8.55 2.39
CA ILE A 88 -8.18 7.55 1.67
C ILE A 88 -9.28 8.27 0.92
N TYR A 89 -9.39 8.01 -0.36
CA TYR A 89 -10.44 8.56 -1.22
C TYR A 89 -11.18 7.41 -1.90
N SER A 90 -12.50 7.45 -1.86
CA SER A 90 -13.38 6.47 -2.49
C SER A 90 -14.38 7.19 -3.38
N ALA A 91 -14.60 6.69 -4.59
CA ALA A 91 -15.60 7.21 -5.50
C ALA A 91 -16.40 6.07 -6.12
N VAL A 92 -17.69 6.31 -6.28
CA VAL A 92 -18.60 5.44 -7.00
C VAL A 92 -19.36 6.26 -8.04
N SER A 93 -19.53 5.72 -9.22
CA SER A 93 -20.38 6.31 -10.25
C SER A 93 -21.34 5.26 -10.81
N VAL A 94 -22.57 5.69 -11.01
CA VAL A 94 -23.61 4.92 -11.66
C VAL A 94 -24.02 5.68 -12.91
N SER A 95 -23.93 5.06 -14.07
CA SER A 95 -24.38 5.63 -15.33
C SER A 95 -25.54 4.80 -15.86
N ASP A 96 -26.56 5.49 -16.37
CA ASP A 96 -27.72 4.92 -17.03
C ASP A 96 -27.80 5.42 -18.46
N GLN A 97 -27.85 4.48 -19.41
CA GLN A 97 -28.11 4.72 -20.82
C GLN A 97 -29.45 4.09 -21.17
N LYS A 98 -30.35 4.84 -21.76
CA LYS A 98 -31.69 4.37 -22.07
C LYS A 98 -32.09 4.59 -23.52
N GLY A 99 -32.85 3.65 -24.08
CA GLY A 99 -33.32 3.69 -25.44
C GLY A 99 -34.52 2.77 -25.66
N ALA A 100 -35.11 2.84 -26.84
CA ALA A 100 -36.27 1.98 -27.19
C ALA A 100 -35.92 0.49 -27.21
N ASP A 101 -34.64 0.16 -27.48
CA ASP A 101 -34.08 -1.18 -27.45
C ASP A 101 -32.63 -1.16 -26.95
N SER A 102 -31.98 -2.31 -26.87
CA SER A 102 -30.60 -2.42 -26.38
C SER A 102 -29.57 -1.69 -27.26
N ALA A 103 -29.77 -1.61 -28.58
CA ALA A 103 -28.87 -0.93 -29.49
C ALA A 103 -29.00 0.60 -29.36
N ALA A 104 -30.21 1.11 -29.26
CA ALA A 104 -30.48 2.52 -29.00
C ALA A 104 -29.96 2.96 -27.62
N ALA A 105 -30.09 2.12 -26.59
CA ALA A 105 -29.56 2.39 -25.28
C ALA A 105 -28.01 2.46 -25.30
N GLN A 106 -27.33 1.56 -26.00
CA GLN A 106 -25.86 1.60 -26.15
C GLN A 106 -25.35 2.87 -26.85
N ALA A 107 -26.13 3.39 -27.80
CA ALA A 107 -25.80 4.62 -28.54
C ALA A 107 -26.15 5.90 -27.77
N ALA A 108 -26.94 5.79 -26.72
CA ALA A 108 -27.41 6.96 -25.93
C ALA A 108 -26.30 7.55 -25.05
N THR A 109 -26.38 8.88 -24.88
CA THR A 109 -25.50 9.55 -23.91
C THR A 109 -25.86 9.13 -22.47
N PRO A 110 -24.89 8.64 -21.69
CA PRO A 110 -25.18 8.19 -20.32
C PRO A 110 -25.54 9.38 -19.40
N VAL A 111 -26.54 9.18 -18.59
CA VAL A 111 -26.80 10.02 -17.43
C VAL A 111 -26.03 9.44 -16.24
N THR A 112 -25.07 10.18 -15.72
CA THR A 112 -24.18 9.68 -14.66
C THR A 112 -24.44 10.40 -13.34
N LEU A 113 -24.64 9.61 -12.31
CA LEU A 113 -24.65 10.06 -10.90
C LEU A 113 -23.37 9.55 -10.23
N SER A 114 -22.64 10.43 -9.59
CA SER A 114 -21.42 10.08 -8.87
C SER A 114 -21.46 10.59 -7.43
N ALA A 115 -20.88 9.78 -6.55
CA ALA A 115 -20.64 10.15 -5.16
C ALA A 115 -19.19 9.83 -4.81
N SER A 116 -18.59 10.69 -3.99
CA SER A 116 -17.23 10.49 -3.52
C SER A 116 -17.14 10.86 -2.05
N ASP A 117 -16.27 10.13 -1.33
CA ASP A 117 -15.96 10.36 0.07
C ASP A 117 -14.46 10.27 0.29
N GLY A 118 -13.93 11.08 1.20
CA GLY A 118 -12.51 11.14 1.49
C GLY A 118 -12.23 11.36 2.97
N ILE A 119 -11.30 10.58 3.49
CA ILE A 119 -10.79 10.71 4.86
C ILE A 119 -9.33 11.13 4.76
N SER A 120 -9.01 12.31 5.31
CA SER A 120 -7.65 12.83 5.35
C SER A 120 -7.00 12.60 6.71
N GLY A 121 -5.68 12.33 6.70
CA GLY A 121 -4.88 12.21 7.90
C GLY A 121 -5.21 11.00 8.77
N LYS A 122 -5.78 9.94 8.20
CA LYS A 122 -6.09 8.71 8.93
C LYS A 122 -4.80 8.05 9.42
N MET A 123 -4.77 7.70 10.71
CA MET A 123 -3.70 6.89 11.27
C MET A 123 -3.90 5.42 10.85
N LEU A 124 -2.86 4.87 10.24
CA LEU A 124 -2.78 3.49 9.81
C LEU A 124 -1.82 2.74 10.72
N TYR A 125 -2.17 1.51 11.08
CA TYR A 125 -1.28 0.62 11.82
C TYR A 125 -1.21 -0.74 11.13
N GLY A 126 -0.07 -1.38 11.30
CA GLY A 126 0.21 -2.64 10.65
C GLY A 126 1.48 -3.28 11.19
N TYR A 127 1.98 -4.23 10.43
CA TYR A 127 3.23 -4.91 10.74
C TYR A 127 4.20 -4.84 9.56
N THR A 128 5.48 -4.99 9.88
CA THR A 128 6.55 -5.09 8.91
C THR A 128 7.34 -6.37 9.13
N ALA A 129 7.82 -6.95 8.06
CA ALA A 129 8.76 -8.06 8.07
C ALA A 129 9.70 -7.93 6.87
N GLY A 130 10.93 -8.42 6.99
CA GLY A 130 11.87 -8.34 5.90
C GLY A 130 13.17 -9.06 6.20
N LEU A 131 14.05 -8.97 5.22
CA LEU A 131 15.40 -9.51 5.28
C LEU A 131 16.38 -8.51 4.68
N GLY A 132 17.61 -8.60 5.11
CA GLY A 132 18.66 -7.70 4.63
C GLY A 132 20.04 -8.28 4.83
N THR A 133 20.99 -7.54 4.37
CA THR A 133 22.41 -7.84 4.57
C THR A 133 23.20 -6.58 4.81
N GLU A 134 24.21 -6.67 5.66
CA GLU A 134 25.24 -5.66 5.86
C GLU A 134 26.58 -6.23 5.44
N VAL A 135 27.38 -5.42 4.78
CA VAL A 135 28.74 -5.75 4.35
C VAL A 135 29.68 -4.67 4.84
N MET A 136 30.66 -5.03 5.67
CA MET A 136 31.71 -4.12 6.09
C MET A 136 32.62 -3.82 4.90
N LEU A 137 32.81 -2.55 4.61
CA LEU A 137 33.64 -2.10 3.47
C LEU A 137 35.06 -1.78 3.92
N PHE A 138 35.21 -0.79 4.78
CA PHE A 138 36.50 -0.38 5.34
C PHE A 138 36.30 0.32 6.68
N GLY A 139 37.18 0.07 7.63
CA GLY A 139 37.07 0.62 8.98
C GLY A 139 35.72 0.31 9.62
N ASN A 140 34.97 1.35 9.96
CA ASN A 140 33.65 1.24 10.57
C ASN A 140 32.50 1.53 9.57
N VAL A 141 32.79 1.65 8.27
CA VAL A 141 31.80 1.91 7.23
C VAL A 141 31.24 0.60 6.69
N PHE A 142 29.92 0.50 6.62
CA PHE A 142 29.24 -0.66 6.04
C PHE A 142 28.22 -0.25 4.98
N ALA A 143 28.00 -1.12 4.01
CA ALA A 143 26.87 -1.04 3.09
C ALA A 143 25.75 -1.94 3.59
N ARG A 144 24.51 -1.52 3.36
CA ARG A 144 23.29 -2.23 3.72
C ARG A 144 22.38 -2.36 2.51
N ALA A 145 21.77 -3.53 2.33
CA ALA A 145 20.68 -3.76 1.40
C ALA A 145 19.55 -4.49 2.13
N GLU A 146 18.32 -4.02 1.97
CA GLU A 146 17.14 -4.56 2.65
C GLU A 146 15.99 -4.73 1.67
N TRP A 147 15.21 -5.80 1.83
CA TRP A 147 13.86 -5.93 1.32
C TRP A 147 12.90 -5.94 2.50
N GLU A 148 11.88 -5.09 2.46
CA GLU A 148 10.87 -4.92 3.52
C GLU A 148 9.47 -5.03 2.95
N TYR A 149 8.65 -5.83 3.59
CA TYR A 149 7.22 -5.94 3.40
C TYR A 149 6.49 -5.27 4.55
N ILE A 150 5.55 -4.38 4.23
CA ILE A 150 4.70 -3.70 5.23
C ILE A 150 3.25 -3.94 4.85
N ARG A 151 2.42 -4.33 5.84
CA ARG A 151 0.97 -4.49 5.68
C ARG A 151 0.24 -3.66 6.72
N PHE A 152 -0.66 -2.79 6.25
CA PHE A 152 -1.58 -2.04 7.10
C PHE A 152 -2.92 -2.75 7.19
N VAL A 153 -3.40 -2.97 8.42
CA VAL A 153 -4.60 -3.79 8.69
C VAL A 153 -5.88 -2.97 8.89
N ASN A 154 -5.78 -1.65 9.10
CA ASN A 154 -6.92 -0.77 9.36
C ASN A 154 -7.21 0.25 8.25
N ALA A 155 -6.63 0.06 7.07
CA ALA A 155 -6.83 0.98 5.94
C ALA A 155 -8.22 0.87 5.29
N GLY A 156 -9.03 -0.13 5.69
CA GLY A 156 -10.32 -0.43 5.06
C GLY A 156 -10.17 -1.01 3.64
N ALA A 157 -8.94 -1.36 3.28
CA ALA A 157 -8.52 -2.14 2.13
C ALA A 157 -7.19 -2.80 2.48
N ASP A 158 -6.83 -3.86 1.77
CA ASP A 158 -5.51 -4.48 1.91
C ASP A 158 -4.44 -3.57 1.30
N VAL A 159 -3.67 -2.92 2.17
CA VAL A 159 -2.53 -2.07 1.75
C VAL A 159 -1.25 -2.83 2.06
N ASN A 160 -0.59 -3.26 1.00
CA ASN A 160 0.68 -3.97 1.04
C ASN A 160 1.74 -3.12 0.33
N ILE A 161 2.85 -2.89 1.00
CA ILE A 161 3.98 -2.12 0.45
C ILE A 161 5.20 -3.03 0.44
N ASN A 162 5.83 -3.18 -0.72
CA ASN A 162 7.12 -3.83 -0.87
C ASN A 162 8.17 -2.75 -1.17
N THR A 163 9.23 -2.73 -0.39
CA THR A 163 10.30 -1.74 -0.52
C THR A 163 11.65 -2.44 -0.59
N VAL A 164 12.49 -2.01 -1.51
CA VAL A 164 13.92 -2.37 -1.54
C VAL A 164 14.70 -1.11 -1.24
N ARG A 165 15.62 -1.19 -0.29
CA ARG A 165 16.44 -0.07 0.15
C ARG A 165 17.91 -0.45 0.14
N GLY A 166 18.76 0.50 -0.22
CA GLY A 166 20.20 0.43 -0.06
C GLY A 166 20.71 1.66 0.70
N GLY A 167 21.78 1.50 1.45
CA GLY A 167 22.35 2.58 2.21
C GLY A 167 23.77 2.32 2.67
N LEU A 168 24.40 3.37 3.17
CA LEU A 168 25.68 3.31 3.85
C LEU A 168 25.48 3.69 5.31
N GLY A 169 26.21 3.03 6.20
CA GLY A 169 26.16 3.31 7.63
C GLY A 169 27.55 3.34 8.24
N TYR A 170 27.61 3.87 9.43
CA TYR A 170 28.83 3.94 10.23
C TYR A 170 28.56 3.29 11.60
N LYS A 171 29.46 2.40 12.03
CA LYS A 171 29.40 1.73 13.32
C LYS A 171 30.25 2.50 14.33
N PHE A 172 29.65 2.94 15.43
CA PHE A 172 30.33 3.59 16.55
C PHE A 172 30.82 2.60 17.58
#